data_a887d62eb234e0d20b4597e863d3cc3c
#
_entry.id   a887d62eb234e0d20b4597e863d3cc3c
#
_cell.length_a   1.000
_cell.length_b   1.000
_cell.length_c   1.000
_cell.angle_alpha   90.00
_cell.angle_beta   90.00
_cell.angle_gamma   90.00
#
_symmetry.space_group_name_H-M   'P 1'
#
loop_
_entity.id
_entity.type
_entity.pdbx_description
1 polymer ?
#
loop_
_entity_poly.entity_id
_entity_poly.type
_entity_poly.pdbx_seq_one_letter_code
_entity_poly.pdbx_strand_id
1 'polypeptide(L)'
;MTFKNVMKKIACGVLTVASVAACAATFTACETSNPKVTMTLEFNGETYALEYKLYRKIAPATTKHFLWLAENHYYDDMVIHDYDADTLRMYTGAYSLDTEGELEYKDYYTFVQDEERVASFPHSVWMDQETANPTYTLYGEFSSNDFSVKNGNLKETFGSLTMYYHAKETDGRVYAKLQKDNETIARKYYRYNSATSMFYISTVTSATSNSGYCTFATLEDGTDELEALQEAIQDYIEEYCDDDTSEFLTEKKMTVDKDDAFVGTKSTSKTFYVPKQPITIKSVTVKSY
;
A
#
# COMPACT_ATOMS: atom_id res chain seq x y z
N MET A 1 39.38 3.55 44.74
CA MET A 1 38.99 3.38 43.31
C MET A 1 37.48 3.46 43.25
N THR A 2 36.98 4.57 42.82
CA THR A 2 35.57 4.96 42.92
C THR A 2 34.84 4.65 41.62
N PHE A 3 33.86 3.74 41.70
CA PHE A 3 32.93 3.49 40.61
C PHE A 3 31.99 4.69 40.47
N LYS A 4 32.06 5.42 39.37
CA LYS A 4 31.05 6.42 39.02
C LYS A 4 29.91 5.76 38.28
N ASN A 5 28.79 5.67 38.98
CA ASN A 5 27.49 5.33 38.41
C ASN A 5 27.07 6.40 37.41
N VAL A 6 26.98 6.02 36.16
CA VAL A 6 26.24 6.79 35.16
C VAL A 6 24.83 6.23 35.08
N MET A 7 23.93 6.84 35.85
CA MET A 7 22.51 6.63 35.65
C MET A 7 22.08 7.44 34.43
N LYS A 8 21.88 6.78 33.29
CA LYS A 8 21.09 7.35 32.22
C LYS A 8 19.62 7.35 32.63
N LYS A 9 19.06 8.52 32.72
CA LYS A 9 17.63 8.74 32.98
C LYS A 9 16.87 8.25 31.76
N ILE A 10 16.15 7.14 31.94
CA ILE A 10 15.11 6.72 31.02
C ILE A 10 13.94 7.68 31.25
N ALA A 11 13.72 8.58 30.30
CA ALA A 11 12.51 9.39 30.29
C ALA A 11 11.39 8.51 29.75
N CYS A 12 10.59 7.93 30.65
CA CYS A 12 9.31 7.34 30.32
C CYS A 12 8.38 8.44 29.83
N GLY A 13 8.25 8.55 28.50
CA GLY A 13 7.19 9.32 27.88
C GLY A 13 5.89 8.56 28.01
N VAL A 14 5.03 8.94 28.95
CA VAL A 14 3.66 8.49 29.03
C VAL A 14 2.93 9.04 27.81
N LEU A 15 2.69 8.19 26.81
CA LEU A 15 1.77 8.50 25.73
C LEU A 15 0.34 8.48 26.30
N THR A 16 -0.19 9.67 26.52
CA THR A 16 -1.62 9.86 26.74
C THR A 16 -2.34 9.50 25.44
N VAL A 17 -3.02 8.36 25.43
CA VAL A 17 -4.00 8.01 24.40
C VAL A 17 -5.16 9.00 24.55
N ALA A 18 -5.14 10.06 23.75
CA ALA A 18 -6.30 10.90 23.54
C ALA A 18 -7.25 10.14 22.63
N SER A 19 -8.31 9.57 23.20
CA SER A 19 -9.47 9.09 22.47
C SER A 19 -10.10 10.27 21.70
N VAL A 20 -9.76 10.38 20.41
CA VAL A 20 -10.44 11.30 19.53
C VAL A 20 -11.78 10.68 19.19
N ALA A 21 -12.84 11.21 19.81
CA ALA A 21 -14.20 10.93 19.40
C ALA A 21 -14.32 11.29 17.90
N ALA A 22 -14.70 10.29 17.09
CA ALA A 22 -14.96 10.48 15.68
C ALA A 22 -16.13 11.46 15.50
N CYS A 23 -15.82 12.72 15.28
CA CYS A 23 -16.75 13.61 14.63
C CYS A 23 -16.80 13.18 13.15
N ALA A 24 -17.89 12.55 12.76
CA ALA A 24 -18.25 12.41 11.37
C ALA A 24 -18.53 13.81 10.79
N ALA A 25 -17.48 14.56 10.54
CA ALA A 25 -17.55 15.76 9.75
C ALA A 25 -17.64 15.29 8.29
N THR A 26 -18.82 15.40 7.71
CA THR A 26 -19.01 15.35 6.27
C THR A 26 -18.24 16.53 5.66
N PHE A 27 -16.95 16.32 5.44
CA PHE A 27 -16.14 17.27 4.70
C PHE A 27 -16.52 17.19 3.22
N THR A 28 -17.44 18.03 2.80
CA THR A 28 -17.49 18.50 1.42
C THR A 28 -16.26 19.39 1.19
N ALA A 29 -15.08 18.83 1.36
CA ALA A 29 -13.85 19.50 0.99
C ALA A 29 -13.80 19.57 -0.53
N CYS A 30 -13.57 20.76 -1.03
CA CYS A 30 -13.42 21.06 -2.43
C CYS A 30 -12.46 20.03 -3.07
N GLU A 31 -12.93 19.19 -3.98
CA GLU A 31 -12.19 18.08 -4.63
C GLU A 31 -10.97 18.53 -5.48
N THR A 32 -10.44 19.71 -5.21
CA THR A 32 -9.39 20.35 -6.02
C THR A 32 -8.00 20.14 -5.50
N SER A 33 -7.81 19.75 -4.24
CA SER A 33 -6.50 19.50 -3.64
C SER A 33 -6.10 18.03 -3.72
N ASN A 34 -4.81 17.77 -3.79
CA ASN A 34 -4.27 16.43 -3.64
C ASN A 34 -4.25 16.05 -2.15
N PRO A 35 -4.84 14.92 -1.77
CA PRO A 35 -4.80 14.45 -0.38
C PRO A 35 -3.39 14.17 0.09
N LYS A 36 -3.19 14.25 1.40
CA LYS A 36 -1.92 13.92 2.06
C LYS A 36 -2.14 12.88 3.15
N VAL A 37 -1.20 11.97 3.26
CA VAL A 37 -1.16 10.96 4.33
C VAL A 37 0.23 10.90 4.94
N THR A 38 0.32 10.52 6.21
CA THR A 38 1.57 10.09 6.83
C THR A 38 1.52 8.59 7.03
N MET A 39 2.49 7.88 6.47
CA MET A 39 2.75 6.47 6.74
C MET A 39 3.89 6.36 7.73
N THR A 40 3.68 5.69 8.84
CA THR A 40 4.73 5.43 9.83
C THR A 40 5.19 3.99 9.69
N LEU A 41 6.45 3.82 9.34
CA LEU A 41 7.11 2.52 9.33
C LEU A 41 7.88 2.30 10.63
N GLU A 42 8.01 1.06 11.05
CA GLU A 42 8.85 0.64 12.16
C GLU A 42 9.86 -0.41 11.68
N PHE A 43 11.10 -0.27 12.05
CA PHE A 43 12.15 -1.25 11.84
C PHE A 43 13.09 -1.25 13.05
N ASN A 44 13.37 -2.42 13.59
CA ASN A 44 14.30 -2.64 14.72
C ASN A 44 14.06 -1.70 15.92
N GLY A 45 12.77 -1.37 16.20
CA GLY A 45 12.35 -0.53 17.33
C GLY A 45 12.39 0.97 17.08
N GLU A 46 12.85 1.42 15.92
CA GLU A 46 12.81 2.82 15.49
C GLU A 46 11.67 3.06 14.50
N THR A 47 11.18 4.30 14.43
CA THR A 47 10.05 4.67 13.57
C THR A 47 10.43 5.75 12.57
N TYR A 48 9.91 5.62 11.35
CA TYR A 48 10.19 6.47 10.20
C TYR A 48 8.87 7.02 9.64
N ALA A 49 8.71 8.33 9.64
CA ALA A 49 7.48 8.98 9.21
C ALA A 49 7.61 9.51 7.78
N LEU A 50 6.82 8.96 6.86
CA LEU A 50 6.84 9.28 5.44
C LEU A 50 5.56 10.04 5.07
N GLU A 51 5.69 11.30 4.63
CA GLU A 51 4.55 12.11 4.20
C GLU A 51 4.34 12.00 2.69
N TYR A 52 3.18 11.54 2.30
CA TYR A 52 2.79 11.32 0.91
C TYR A 52 1.76 12.31 0.43
N LYS A 53 1.96 12.77 -0.80
CA LYS A 53 0.97 13.48 -1.59
C LYS A 53 0.35 12.52 -2.61
N LEU A 54 -0.96 12.32 -2.54
CA LEU A 54 -1.72 11.46 -3.43
C LEU A 54 -2.30 12.28 -4.60
N TYR A 55 -2.32 11.70 -5.80
CA TYR A 55 -2.68 12.43 -7.01
C TYR A 55 -4.05 12.05 -7.53
N ARG A 56 -5.09 12.63 -6.92
CA ARG A 56 -6.49 12.39 -7.24
C ARG A 56 -6.85 12.64 -8.71
N LYS A 57 -6.18 13.58 -9.38
CA LYS A 57 -6.43 13.88 -10.81
C LYS A 57 -5.74 12.91 -11.77
N ILE A 58 -4.80 12.14 -11.28
CA ILE A 58 -4.05 11.14 -12.06
C ILE A 58 -4.63 9.75 -11.82
N ALA A 59 -4.87 9.40 -10.58
CA ALA A 59 -5.38 8.09 -10.14
C ALA A 59 -6.57 8.26 -9.16
N PRO A 60 -7.74 8.72 -9.66
CA PRO A 60 -8.86 9.07 -8.79
C PRO A 60 -9.46 7.91 -8.02
N ALA A 61 -9.67 6.75 -8.67
CA ALA A 61 -10.23 5.59 -8.02
C ALA A 61 -9.23 4.98 -7.02
N THR A 62 -7.96 4.88 -7.43
CA THR A 62 -6.87 4.39 -6.58
C THR A 62 -6.68 5.26 -5.35
N THR A 63 -6.65 6.59 -5.53
CA THR A 63 -6.53 7.53 -4.41
C THR A 63 -7.69 7.40 -3.43
N LYS A 64 -8.93 7.35 -3.92
CA LYS A 64 -10.12 7.16 -3.08
C LYS A 64 -10.07 5.85 -2.30
N HIS A 65 -9.69 4.79 -2.98
CA HIS A 65 -9.62 3.45 -2.40
C HIS A 65 -8.53 3.36 -1.31
N PHE A 66 -7.34 3.87 -1.61
CA PHE A 66 -6.24 3.89 -0.64
C PHE A 66 -6.59 4.70 0.62
N LEU A 67 -7.20 5.89 0.45
CA LEU A 67 -7.65 6.70 1.57
C LEU A 67 -8.69 5.97 2.41
N TRP A 68 -9.67 5.33 1.77
CA TRP A 68 -10.69 4.57 2.47
C TRP A 68 -10.10 3.42 3.30
N LEU A 69 -9.14 2.68 2.74
CA LEU A 69 -8.43 1.62 3.47
C LEU A 69 -7.63 2.19 4.66
N ALA A 70 -6.94 3.33 4.46
CA ALA A 70 -6.19 4.00 5.51
C ALA A 70 -7.10 4.48 6.66
N GLU A 71 -8.24 5.11 6.34
CA GLU A 71 -9.20 5.59 7.32
C GLU A 71 -9.87 4.47 8.13
N ASN A 72 -9.99 3.30 7.52
CA ASN A 72 -10.52 2.12 8.18
C ASN A 72 -9.41 1.25 8.82
N HIS A 73 -8.19 1.80 8.98
CA HIS A 73 -7.08 1.11 9.65
C HIS A 73 -6.71 -0.24 9.02
N TYR A 74 -6.93 -0.38 7.72
CA TYR A 74 -6.63 -1.63 7.03
C TYR A 74 -5.12 -1.91 7.01
N TYR A 75 -4.30 -0.87 6.86
CA TYR A 75 -2.85 -1.01 6.73
C TYR A 75 -2.10 -1.13 8.04
N ASP A 76 -2.78 -0.92 9.18
CA ASP A 76 -2.13 -0.98 10.48
C ASP A 76 -1.59 -2.40 10.75
N ASP A 77 -0.35 -2.45 11.23
CA ASP A 77 0.45 -3.64 11.54
C ASP A 77 0.75 -4.57 10.34
N MET A 78 0.59 -4.08 9.10
CA MET A 78 1.07 -4.81 7.92
C MET A 78 2.57 -4.72 7.78
N VAL A 79 3.17 -5.79 7.26
CA VAL A 79 4.61 -5.85 7.03
C VAL A 79 4.98 -5.68 5.56
N ILE A 80 6.23 -5.32 5.32
CA ILE A 80 6.87 -5.52 4.02
C ILE A 80 7.05 -7.04 3.87
N HIS A 81 6.21 -7.64 3.04
CA HIS A 81 6.16 -9.08 2.85
C HIS A 81 6.99 -9.57 1.64
N ASP A 82 7.48 -8.65 0.82
CA ASP A 82 8.37 -8.97 -0.29
C ASP A 82 9.36 -7.79 -0.48
N TYR A 83 10.60 -8.01 -0.11
CA TYR A 83 11.68 -7.02 -0.26
C TYR A 83 12.49 -7.38 -1.51
N ASP A 84 12.18 -6.72 -2.61
CA ASP A 84 12.82 -6.94 -3.90
C ASP A 84 14.01 -5.97 -4.08
N ALA A 85 15.19 -6.43 -3.67
CA ALA A 85 16.42 -5.66 -3.78
C ALA A 85 16.86 -5.44 -5.24
N ASP A 86 16.51 -6.34 -6.15
CA ASP A 86 16.87 -6.25 -7.57
C ASP A 86 16.09 -5.16 -8.29
N THR A 87 14.78 -5.06 -8.00
CA THR A 87 13.90 -4.03 -8.59
C THR A 87 13.74 -2.80 -7.71
N LEU A 88 14.37 -2.78 -6.53
CA LEU A 88 14.31 -1.68 -5.56
C LEU A 88 12.87 -1.35 -5.14
N ARG A 89 12.15 -2.37 -4.65
CA ARG A 89 10.74 -2.27 -4.27
C ARG A 89 10.44 -3.01 -2.98
N MET A 90 9.68 -2.36 -2.10
CA MET A 90 9.19 -2.93 -0.86
C MET A 90 7.69 -3.13 -0.98
N TYR A 91 7.24 -4.39 -1.16
CA TYR A 91 5.82 -4.73 -1.32
C TYR A 91 5.13 -4.93 0.03
N THR A 92 3.93 -4.38 0.16
CA THR A 92 3.13 -4.42 1.38
C THR A 92 1.62 -4.38 1.08
N GLY A 93 0.80 -4.30 2.11
CA GLY A 93 -0.66 -4.09 2.00
C GLY A 93 -1.49 -5.37 1.90
N ALA A 94 -0.93 -6.55 2.25
CA ALA A 94 -1.67 -7.80 2.23
C ALA A 94 -1.43 -8.72 3.44
N TYR A 95 -0.26 -8.62 4.09
CA TYR A 95 0.15 -9.53 5.15
C TYR A 95 0.55 -8.79 6.41
N SER A 96 0.17 -9.35 7.54
CA SER A 96 0.71 -9.07 8.88
C SER A 96 1.55 -10.26 9.35
N LEU A 97 2.10 -10.16 10.56
CA LEU A 97 2.68 -11.31 11.24
C LEU A 97 1.71 -11.83 12.29
N ASP A 98 1.61 -13.15 12.40
CA ASP A 98 0.93 -13.79 13.51
C ASP A 98 1.79 -13.78 14.79
N THR A 99 1.30 -14.41 15.85
CA THR A 99 2.00 -14.49 17.15
C THR A 99 3.27 -15.35 17.11
N GLU A 100 3.46 -16.13 16.07
CA GLU A 100 4.64 -16.98 15.85
C GLU A 100 5.66 -16.30 14.92
N GLY A 101 5.31 -15.12 14.36
CA GLY A 101 6.13 -14.37 13.40
C GLY A 101 6.01 -14.88 11.97
N GLU A 102 4.98 -15.67 11.67
CA GLU A 102 4.69 -16.13 10.33
C GLU A 102 3.77 -15.13 9.59
N LEU A 103 3.87 -15.08 8.26
CA LEU A 103 3.00 -14.24 7.45
C LEU A 103 1.56 -14.73 7.52
N GLU A 104 0.66 -13.85 7.94
CA GLU A 104 -0.78 -14.06 7.92
C GLU A 104 -1.43 -13.13 6.91
N TYR A 105 -2.19 -13.70 5.96
CA TYR A 105 -2.93 -12.92 4.98
C TYR A 105 -4.12 -12.22 5.63
N LYS A 106 -4.19 -10.90 5.51
CA LYS A 106 -5.36 -10.14 5.94
C LYS A 106 -6.43 -10.25 4.87
N ASP A 107 -7.53 -10.94 5.19
CA ASP A 107 -8.63 -11.17 4.25
C ASP A 107 -9.29 -9.84 3.84
N TYR A 108 -8.87 -9.37 2.68
CA TYR A 108 -9.32 -8.11 2.10
C TYR A 108 -10.84 -8.10 1.87
N TYR A 109 -11.41 -9.19 1.34
CA TYR A 109 -12.84 -9.23 1.01
C TYR A 109 -13.71 -9.26 2.24
N THR A 110 -13.37 -10.05 3.23
CA THR A 110 -14.05 -10.04 4.52
C THR A 110 -13.98 -8.63 5.13
N PHE A 111 -12.84 -7.97 5.03
CA PHE A 111 -12.69 -6.63 5.57
C PHE A 111 -13.57 -5.58 4.86
N VAL A 112 -13.57 -5.54 3.53
CA VAL A 112 -14.31 -4.49 2.78
C VAL A 112 -15.82 -4.74 2.70
N GLN A 113 -16.25 -6.00 2.88
CA GLN A 113 -17.66 -6.39 2.85
C GLN A 113 -18.31 -6.43 4.24
N ASP A 114 -17.59 -6.05 5.27
CA ASP A 114 -18.14 -5.90 6.60
C ASP A 114 -19.30 -4.90 6.63
N GLU A 115 -20.37 -5.22 7.36
CA GLU A 115 -21.63 -4.47 7.36
C GLU A 115 -21.47 -3.00 7.78
N GLU A 116 -20.51 -2.69 8.64
CA GLU A 116 -20.26 -1.33 9.11
C GLU A 116 -19.49 -0.49 8.08
N ARG A 117 -18.70 -1.12 7.20
CA ARG A 117 -17.79 -0.47 6.26
C ARG A 117 -18.28 -0.44 4.82
N VAL A 118 -18.95 -1.51 4.38
CA VAL A 118 -19.33 -1.71 2.98
C VAL A 118 -20.14 -0.57 2.38
N ALA A 119 -20.98 0.08 3.16
CA ALA A 119 -21.83 1.19 2.68
C ALA A 119 -21.04 2.42 2.23
N SER A 120 -19.82 2.61 2.75
CA SER A 120 -18.94 3.74 2.40
C SER A 120 -17.84 3.37 1.40
N PHE A 121 -17.77 2.10 0.97
CA PHE A 121 -16.74 1.63 0.06
C PHE A 121 -16.80 2.35 -1.29
N PRO A 122 -15.70 2.89 -1.81
CA PRO A 122 -15.67 3.65 -3.06
C PRO A 122 -15.65 2.75 -4.29
N HIS A 123 -16.78 2.14 -4.64
CA HIS A 123 -16.89 1.27 -5.81
C HIS A 123 -16.47 1.95 -7.10
N SER A 124 -15.69 1.25 -7.92
CA SER A 124 -15.24 1.72 -9.23
C SER A 124 -15.32 0.65 -10.34
N VAL A 125 -15.58 -0.61 -9.97
CA VAL A 125 -15.66 -1.76 -10.90
C VAL A 125 -16.83 -2.66 -10.55
N TRP A 126 -17.56 -3.11 -11.57
CA TRP A 126 -18.74 -3.97 -11.45
C TRP A 126 -18.73 -5.12 -12.46
N MET A 127 -19.43 -6.18 -12.13
CA MET A 127 -19.64 -7.33 -13.04
C MET A 127 -20.73 -7.07 -14.08
N ASP A 128 -21.58 -6.08 -13.86
CA ASP A 128 -22.72 -5.72 -14.72
C ASP A 128 -22.74 -4.21 -15.03
N GLN A 129 -23.46 -3.86 -16.09
CA GLN A 129 -23.59 -2.49 -16.56
C GLN A 129 -24.48 -1.65 -15.65
N GLU A 130 -25.42 -2.29 -14.98
CA GLU A 130 -26.39 -1.67 -14.08
C GLU A 130 -25.76 -1.29 -12.73
N THR A 131 -24.50 -1.67 -12.51
CA THR A 131 -23.73 -1.42 -11.27
C THR A 131 -24.33 -2.08 -10.02
N ALA A 132 -25.01 -3.17 -10.20
CA ALA A 132 -25.65 -3.91 -9.10
C ALA A 132 -24.67 -4.87 -8.38
N ASN A 133 -23.66 -5.36 -9.09
CA ASN A 133 -22.72 -6.37 -8.59
C ASN A 133 -21.28 -5.81 -8.56
N PRO A 134 -20.88 -5.09 -7.50
CA PRO A 134 -19.52 -4.58 -7.37
C PRO A 134 -18.49 -5.69 -7.18
N THR A 135 -17.27 -5.44 -7.67
CA THR A 135 -16.16 -6.40 -7.53
C THR A 135 -15.27 -6.10 -6.33
N TYR A 136 -15.45 -4.97 -5.69
CA TYR A 136 -14.59 -4.45 -4.61
C TYR A 136 -13.11 -4.29 -4.99
N THR A 137 -12.83 -4.14 -6.27
CA THR A 137 -11.47 -4.01 -6.81
C THR A 137 -11.29 -2.69 -7.53
N LEU A 138 -10.04 -2.39 -7.87
CA LEU A 138 -9.69 -1.30 -8.78
C LEU A 138 -9.41 -1.86 -10.18
N TYR A 139 -9.88 -1.15 -11.19
CA TYR A 139 -9.36 -1.30 -12.54
C TYR A 139 -8.11 -0.44 -12.65
N GLY A 140 -6.96 -1.04 -13.03
CA GLY A 140 -5.67 -0.34 -13.00
C GLY A 140 -5.66 0.94 -13.84
N GLU A 141 -5.39 2.07 -13.18
CA GLU A 141 -5.40 3.41 -13.77
C GLU A 141 -4.05 3.74 -14.45
N PHE A 142 -3.72 3.02 -15.51
CA PHE A 142 -2.48 3.17 -16.27
C PHE A 142 -2.68 2.94 -17.78
N SER A 143 -1.73 3.42 -18.58
CA SER A 143 -1.89 3.51 -20.03
C SER A 143 -2.00 2.16 -20.75
N SER A 144 -1.36 1.10 -20.25
CA SER A 144 -1.49 -0.25 -20.82
C SER A 144 -2.90 -0.84 -20.69
N ASN A 145 -3.74 -0.26 -19.83
CA ASN A 145 -5.18 -0.58 -19.67
C ASN A 145 -6.09 0.33 -20.50
N ASP A 146 -5.56 1.07 -21.46
CA ASP A 146 -6.29 2.13 -22.18
C ASP A 146 -6.85 3.22 -21.26
N PHE A 147 -6.25 3.42 -20.09
CA PHE A 147 -6.64 4.47 -19.19
C PHE A 147 -5.99 5.77 -19.64
N SER A 148 -6.80 6.71 -20.10
CA SER A 148 -6.31 8.01 -20.57
C SER A 148 -6.16 8.97 -19.40
N VAL A 149 -4.95 9.10 -18.91
CA VAL A 149 -4.63 10.11 -17.89
C VAL A 149 -4.42 11.46 -18.55
N LYS A 150 -5.24 12.43 -18.23
CA LYS A 150 -5.25 13.76 -18.86
C LYS A 150 -3.91 14.50 -18.71
N ASN A 151 -3.15 14.22 -17.66
CA ASN A 151 -1.89 14.90 -17.32
C ASN A 151 -0.66 13.97 -17.38
N GLY A 152 -0.77 12.81 -18.04
CA GLY A 152 0.29 11.80 -18.06
C GLY A 152 0.30 10.93 -16.80
N ASN A 153 1.03 9.83 -16.84
CA ASN A 153 1.27 8.97 -15.69
C ASN A 153 2.32 9.60 -14.78
N LEU A 154 2.19 9.39 -13.46
CA LEU A 154 3.29 9.64 -12.55
C LEU A 154 4.46 8.71 -12.89
N LYS A 155 5.66 9.24 -12.77
CA LYS A 155 6.85 8.40 -12.78
C LYS A 155 7.04 7.75 -11.42
N GLU A 156 7.56 6.55 -11.45
CA GLU A 156 8.10 5.90 -10.28
C GLU A 156 9.38 6.62 -9.88
N THR A 157 9.45 7.11 -8.63
CA THR A 157 10.56 7.85 -8.07
C THR A 157 10.87 7.31 -6.69
N PHE A 158 11.99 7.69 -6.10
CA PHE A 158 12.31 7.37 -4.72
C PHE A 158 11.15 7.71 -3.78
N GLY A 159 10.73 6.76 -2.97
CA GLY A 159 9.61 6.87 -2.04
C GLY A 159 8.22 6.84 -2.68
N SER A 160 8.05 6.79 -3.99
CA SER A 160 6.71 6.78 -4.59
C SER A 160 5.92 5.51 -4.26
N LEU A 161 4.58 5.65 -4.14
CA LEU A 161 3.68 4.52 -3.96
C LEU A 161 3.05 4.11 -5.29
N THR A 162 3.13 2.81 -5.58
CA THR A 162 2.59 2.22 -6.80
C THR A 162 1.79 0.98 -6.47
N MET A 163 0.54 0.91 -6.99
CA MET A 163 -0.32 -0.26 -6.77
C MET A 163 0.28 -1.51 -7.41
N TYR A 164 0.31 -2.58 -6.62
CA TYR A 164 0.53 -3.91 -7.14
C TYR A 164 -0.76 -4.42 -7.78
N TYR A 165 -0.64 -5.18 -8.86
CA TYR A 165 -1.79 -5.79 -9.50
C TYR A 165 -1.56 -7.27 -9.79
N HIS A 166 -2.64 -8.00 -9.85
CA HIS A 166 -2.63 -9.38 -10.32
C HIS A 166 -2.98 -9.40 -11.81
N ALA A 167 -2.05 -9.87 -12.63
CA ALA A 167 -2.34 -10.11 -14.03
C ALA A 167 -3.39 -11.22 -14.15
N LYS A 168 -4.45 -10.96 -14.93
CA LYS A 168 -5.45 -11.97 -15.27
C LYS A 168 -5.32 -12.41 -16.71
N GLU A 169 -5.35 -13.71 -16.90
CA GLU A 169 -5.38 -14.35 -18.21
C GLU A 169 -6.82 -14.76 -18.60
N THR A 170 -7.85 -14.06 -18.16
CA THR A 170 -9.23 -14.43 -18.49
C THR A 170 -9.85 -13.44 -19.46
N ASP A 171 -10.68 -13.94 -20.35
CA ASP A 171 -11.53 -13.13 -21.23
C ASP A 171 -12.73 -12.49 -20.49
N GLY A 172 -12.68 -12.48 -19.17
CA GLY A 172 -13.68 -11.86 -18.32
C GLY A 172 -13.83 -10.38 -18.65
N ARG A 173 -15.06 -9.89 -18.63
CA ARG A 173 -15.34 -8.48 -18.82
C ARG A 173 -15.93 -7.90 -17.56
N VAL A 174 -15.51 -6.69 -17.28
CA VAL A 174 -16.04 -5.86 -16.19
C VAL A 174 -16.51 -4.51 -16.73
N TYR A 175 -17.23 -3.82 -15.90
CA TYR A 175 -17.66 -2.47 -16.15
C TYR A 175 -16.93 -1.58 -15.17
N ALA A 176 -16.11 -0.67 -15.69
CA ALA A 176 -15.27 0.21 -14.87
C ALA A 176 -15.63 1.68 -15.09
N LYS A 177 -15.61 2.44 -14.00
CA LYS A 177 -15.73 3.89 -14.05
C LYS A 177 -14.39 4.45 -14.52
N LEU A 178 -14.39 5.10 -15.68
CA LEU A 178 -13.18 5.66 -16.26
C LEU A 178 -13.03 7.14 -15.86
N GLN A 179 -11.78 7.57 -15.78
CA GLN A 179 -11.44 8.93 -15.40
C GLN A 179 -11.96 10.00 -16.37
N LYS A 180 -12.22 9.64 -17.63
CA LYS A 180 -12.46 10.60 -18.71
C LYS A 180 -13.65 11.54 -18.47
N ASP A 181 -14.65 11.09 -17.74
CA ASP A 181 -15.84 11.87 -17.43
C ASP A 181 -16.54 11.46 -16.13
N ASN A 182 -15.89 10.82 -15.22
CA ASN A 182 -16.38 10.38 -13.89
C ASN A 182 -17.76 9.69 -13.83
N GLU A 183 -18.51 9.67 -14.94
CA GLU A 183 -19.89 9.15 -15.02
C GLU A 183 -20.02 7.99 -16.00
N THR A 184 -19.15 7.91 -17.02
CA THR A 184 -19.24 6.85 -18.02
C THR A 184 -18.67 5.56 -17.48
N ILE A 185 -19.52 4.54 -17.46
CA ILE A 185 -19.13 3.17 -17.16
C ILE A 185 -18.80 2.50 -18.49
N ALA A 186 -17.54 2.08 -18.63
CA ALA A 186 -17.08 1.42 -19.83
C ALA A 186 -16.90 -0.07 -19.61
N ARG A 187 -17.33 -0.87 -20.59
CA ARG A 187 -17.07 -2.29 -20.61
C ARG A 187 -15.62 -2.53 -20.98
N LYS A 188 -14.86 -3.16 -20.10
CA LYS A 188 -13.42 -3.40 -20.27
C LYS A 188 -13.09 -4.88 -20.16
N TYR A 189 -12.04 -5.30 -20.85
CA TYR A 189 -11.44 -6.59 -20.59
C TYR A 189 -10.71 -6.56 -19.26
N TYR A 190 -10.92 -7.62 -18.51
CA TYR A 190 -10.31 -7.78 -17.21
C TYR A 190 -8.93 -8.46 -17.29
N ARG A 191 -8.18 -8.19 -18.32
CA ARG A 191 -6.89 -8.86 -18.59
C ARG A 191 -5.81 -8.53 -17.57
N TYR A 192 -5.81 -7.30 -17.16
CA TYR A 192 -4.73 -6.78 -16.36
C TYR A 192 -5.40 -6.03 -15.24
N ASN A 193 -5.21 -6.54 -13.97
CA ASN A 193 -5.02 -5.48 -13.09
C ASN A 193 -6.18 -5.08 -12.26
N SER A 194 -6.70 -6.06 -11.61
CA SER A 194 -7.32 -5.72 -10.36
C SER A 194 -6.22 -5.46 -9.37
N ALA A 195 -6.26 -4.29 -8.84
CA ALA A 195 -5.60 -3.99 -7.60
C ALA A 195 -6.65 -4.07 -6.48
N THR A 196 -6.20 -4.44 -5.31
CA THR A 196 -6.99 -4.39 -4.08
C THR A 196 -6.30 -3.49 -3.06
N SER A 197 -5.55 -4.05 -2.14
CA SER A 197 -4.85 -3.31 -1.09
C SER A 197 -3.34 -3.25 -1.28
N MET A 198 -2.77 -4.17 -2.06
CA MET A 198 -1.32 -4.29 -2.20
C MET A 198 -0.72 -3.13 -2.99
N PHE A 199 0.38 -2.63 -2.49
CA PHE A 199 1.20 -1.63 -3.18
C PHE A 199 2.67 -1.84 -2.85
N TYR A 200 3.56 -1.09 -3.49
CA TYR A 200 4.95 -1.04 -3.12
C TYR A 200 5.45 0.39 -2.94
N ILE A 201 6.42 0.51 -2.06
CA ILE A 201 7.24 1.71 -1.90
C ILE A 201 8.46 1.52 -2.79
N SER A 202 8.70 2.46 -3.69
CA SER A 202 9.83 2.43 -4.60
C SER A 202 11.06 3.04 -3.95
N THR A 203 12.20 2.37 -4.08
CA THR A 203 13.50 2.89 -3.64
C THR A 203 14.45 3.14 -4.82
N VAL A 204 13.89 3.29 -6.03
CA VAL A 204 14.68 3.57 -7.24
C VAL A 204 15.43 4.90 -7.14
N THR A 205 16.67 4.91 -7.60
CA THR A 205 17.55 6.11 -7.55
C THR A 205 17.31 7.08 -8.71
N SER A 206 16.52 6.67 -9.72
CA SER A 206 16.20 7.53 -10.88
C SER A 206 14.74 7.35 -11.30
N ALA A 207 14.13 8.45 -11.73
CA ALA A 207 12.74 8.45 -12.15
C ALA A 207 12.48 7.55 -13.35
N THR A 208 11.62 6.55 -13.19
CA THR A 208 11.29 5.56 -14.21
C THR A 208 9.85 5.71 -14.68
N SER A 209 9.65 5.70 -16.01
CA SER A 209 8.30 5.68 -16.56
C SER A 209 7.75 4.27 -16.56
N ASN A 210 6.55 4.09 -16.00
CA ASN A 210 5.89 2.81 -15.91
C ASN A 210 4.49 2.88 -16.55
N SER A 211 4.32 2.24 -17.71
CA SER A 211 3.04 2.20 -18.42
C SER A 211 2.12 1.07 -17.94
N GLY A 212 2.66 0.13 -17.18
CA GLY A 212 1.96 -1.08 -16.72
C GLY A 212 1.50 -1.03 -15.27
N TYR A 213 1.79 0.06 -14.55
CA TYR A 213 1.45 0.21 -13.13
C TYR A 213 0.87 1.59 -12.83
N CYS A 214 0.07 1.65 -11.78
CA CYS A 214 -0.51 2.89 -11.30
C CYS A 214 0.33 3.46 -10.15
N THR A 215 1.28 4.35 -10.46
CA THR A 215 1.89 5.20 -9.43
C THR A 215 0.90 6.29 -9.07
N PHE A 216 0.52 6.39 -7.79
CA PHE A 216 -0.58 7.25 -7.36
C PHE A 216 -0.17 8.27 -6.28
N ALA A 217 1.01 8.10 -5.67
CA ALA A 217 1.54 9.02 -4.67
C ALA A 217 3.04 9.22 -4.82
N THR A 218 3.51 10.39 -4.41
CA THR A 218 4.94 10.69 -4.26
C THR A 218 5.24 11.10 -2.83
N LEU A 219 6.44 10.81 -2.39
CA LEU A 219 6.95 11.32 -1.13
C LEU A 219 7.06 12.85 -1.25
N GLU A 220 6.47 13.57 -0.30
CA GLU A 220 6.49 15.03 -0.23
C GLU A 220 7.46 15.50 0.86
N ASP A 221 7.48 14.77 1.98
CA ASP A 221 8.41 14.94 3.07
C ASP A 221 8.79 13.58 3.65
N GLY A 222 9.94 13.46 4.31
CA GLY A 222 10.45 12.21 4.86
C GLY A 222 11.40 11.46 3.93
N THR A 223 12.02 12.15 2.96
CA THR A 223 13.11 11.56 2.15
C THR A 223 14.25 11.12 3.06
N ASP A 224 14.67 11.96 3.98
CA ASP A 224 15.73 11.65 4.96
C ASP A 224 15.33 10.48 5.88
N GLU A 225 14.04 10.34 6.21
CA GLU A 225 13.49 9.23 7.00
C GLU A 225 13.53 7.91 6.22
N LEU A 226 13.21 7.93 4.93
CA LEU A 226 13.30 6.74 4.09
C LEU A 226 14.75 6.34 3.83
N GLU A 227 15.64 7.31 3.65
CA GLU A 227 17.09 7.07 3.55
C GLU A 227 17.63 6.50 4.86
N ALA A 228 17.23 7.05 6.02
CA ALA A 228 17.59 6.53 7.33
C ALA A 228 17.07 5.10 7.58
N LEU A 229 15.86 4.79 7.12
CA LEU A 229 15.36 3.40 7.14
C LEU A 229 16.24 2.47 6.30
N GLN A 230 16.63 2.90 5.10
CA GLN A 230 17.52 2.09 4.25
C GLN A 230 18.91 1.90 4.89
N GLU A 231 19.47 2.94 5.50
CA GLU A 231 20.72 2.86 6.26
C GLU A 231 20.59 1.89 7.44
N ALA A 232 19.52 2.00 8.22
CA ALA A 232 19.27 1.08 9.34
C ALA A 232 19.11 -0.39 8.90
N ILE A 233 18.50 -0.63 7.73
CA ILE A 233 18.43 -1.97 7.14
C ILE A 233 19.83 -2.46 6.75
N GLN A 234 20.64 -1.60 6.14
CA GLN A 234 22.00 -1.95 5.74
C GLN A 234 22.87 -2.22 6.96
N ASP A 235 22.82 -1.37 7.99
CA ASP A 235 23.54 -1.58 9.24
C ASP A 235 23.16 -2.92 9.91
N TYR A 236 21.85 -3.26 9.87
CA TYR A 236 21.38 -4.56 10.38
C TYR A 236 21.96 -5.72 9.57
N ILE A 237 22.02 -5.61 8.24
CA ILE A 237 22.59 -6.62 7.36
C ILE A 237 24.09 -6.79 7.65
N GLU A 238 24.83 -5.69 7.81
CA GLU A 238 26.25 -5.73 8.16
C GLU A 238 26.50 -6.36 9.53
N GLU A 239 25.67 -6.04 10.53
CA GLU A 239 25.87 -6.51 11.91
C GLU A 239 25.42 -7.97 12.12
N TYR A 240 24.30 -8.39 11.49
CA TYR A 240 23.63 -9.66 11.81
C TYR A 240 23.57 -10.65 10.65
N CYS A 241 23.96 -10.27 9.44
CA CYS A 241 23.86 -11.09 8.25
C CYS A 241 25.17 -11.19 7.46
N ASP A 242 26.31 -10.95 8.11
CA ASP A 242 27.64 -11.03 7.50
C ASP A 242 27.76 -10.23 6.16
N ASP A 243 27.09 -9.08 6.07
CA ASP A 243 26.99 -8.22 4.87
C ASP A 243 26.34 -8.95 3.66
N ASP A 244 25.50 -9.96 3.92
CA ASP A 244 24.79 -10.70 2.89
C ASP A 244 23.29 -10.45 2.96
N THR A 245 22.76 -9.70 1.98
CA THR A 245 21.32 -9.41 1.87
C THR A 245 20.48 -10.68 1.78
N SER A 246 21.01 -11.78 1.23
CA SER A 246 20.27 -13.05 1.17
C SER A 246 20.06 -13.66 2.54
N GLU A 247 20.96 -13.40 3.50
CA GLU A 247 20.80 -13.82 4.89
C GLU A 247 19.78 -12.97 5.66
N PHE A 248 19.52 -11.74 5.22
CA PHE A 248 18.46 -10.88 5.76
C PHE A 248 17.06 -11.34 5.36
N LEU A 249 16.94 -12.05 4.24
CA LEU A 249 15.67 -12.45 3.66
C LEU A 249 15.36 -13.93 3.95
N THR A 250 14.09 -14.24 4.05
CA THR A 250 13.57 -15.62 4.09
C THR A 250 12.62 -15.84 2.93
N GLU A 251 12.87 -16.88 2.14
CA GLU A 251 11.91 -17.30 1.13
C GLU A 251 10.66 -17.90 1.78
N LYS A 252 9.51 -17.31 1.51
CA LYS A 252 8.19 -17.81 1.91
C LYS A 252 7.35 -18.10 0.68
N LYS A 253 6.98 -19.35 0.50
CA LYS A 253 6.10 -19.75 -0.60
C LYS A 253 4.65 -19.70 -0.15
N MET A 254 3.94 -18.68 -0.60
CA MET A 254 2.56 -18.44 -0.24
C MET A 254 1.63 -18.80 -1.39
N THR A 255 0.46 -19.35 -1.05
CA THR A 255 -0.64 -19.46 -2.02
C THR A 255 -1.34 -18.12 -2.08
N VAL A 256 -1.17 -17.42 -3.19
CA VAL A 256 -1.91 -16.18 -3.44
C VAL A 256 -3.19 -16.57 -4.14
N ASP A 257 -4.32 -16.33 -3.48
CA ASP A 257 -5.60 -16.53 -4.12
C ASP A 257 -5.84 -15.41 -5.14
N LYS A 258 -5.80 -15.76 -6.42
CA LYS A 258 -6.15 -14.81 -7.47
C LYS A 258 -7.63 -14.42 -7.39
N ASP A 259 -8.44 -15.22 -6.71
CA ASP A 259 -9.85 -14.96 -6.48
C ASP A 259 -10.08 -13.88 -5.42
N ASP A 260 -9.13 -13.63 -4.54
CA ASP A 260 -9.18 -12.46 -3.64
C ASP A 260 -9.25 -11.14 -4.41
N ALA A 261 -8.82 -11.14 -5.65
CA ALA A 261 -9.01 -10.02 -6.55
C ALA A 261 -10.19 -10.24 -7.51
N PHE A 262 -10.63 -11.50 -7.73
CA PHE A 262 -11.64 -11.82 -8.74
C PHE A 262 -12.25 -13.20 -8.66
N VAL A 263 -13.55 -13.24 -8.75
CA VAL A 263 -14.34 -14.47 -8.86
C VAL A 263 -13.87 -15.30 -10.06
N GLY A 264 -13.50 -16.55 -9.83
CA GLY A 264 -13.24 -17.56 -10.85
C GLY A 264 -11.80 -17.68 -11.35
N THR A 265 -10.80 -17.26 -10.58
CA THR A 265 -9.40 -17.51 -10.92
C THR A 265 -8.77 -18.59 -10.07
N LYS A 266 -7.75 -19.24 -10.62
CA LYS A 266 -7.02 -20.29 -9.91
C LYS A 266 -6.02 -19.66 -8.96
N SER A 267 -5.93 -20.17 -7.75
CA SER A 267 -4.85 -19.85 -6.82
C SER A 267 -3.49 -20.12 -7.46
N THR A 268 -2.53 -19.27 -7.20
CA THR A 268 -1.14 -19.44 -7.61
C THR A 268 -0.25 -19.37 -6.41
N SER A 269 0.78 -20.20 -6.43
CA SER A 269 1.87 -20.07 -5.48
C SER A 269 2.84 -18.98 -5.94
N LYS A 270 3.18 -18.07 -5.04
CA LYS A 270 4.21 -17.05 -5.24
C LYS A 270 5.26 -17.17 -4.12
N THR A 271 6.51 -17.01 -4.47
CA THR A 271 7.60 -16.88 -3.50
C THR A 271 7.76 -15.41 -3.16
N PHE A 272 7.81 -15.10 -1.86
CA PHE A 272 8.14 -13.79 -1.33
C PHE A 272 9.50 -13.84 -0.63
N TYR A 273 10.23 -12.75 -0.68
CA TYR A 273 11.47 -12.53 0.05
C TYR A 273 11.20 -11.63 1.25
N VAL A 274 10.92 -12.27 2.37
CA VAL A 274 10.43 -11.61 3.59
C VAL A 274 11.60 -11.22 4.47
N PRO A 275 11.75 -9.95 4.90
CA PRO A 275 12.76 -9.57 5.88
C PRO A 275 12.64 -10.34 7.17
N LYS A 276 13.74 -10.94 7.66
CA LYS A 276 13.79 -11.66 8.94
C LYS A 276 13.56 -10.71 10.12
N GLN A 277 14.10 -9.49 10.03
CA GLN A 277 13.72 -8.40 10.90
C GLN A 277 12.58 -7.65 10.23
N PRO A 278 11.36 -7.67 10.78
CA PRO A 278 10.19 -7.09 10.12
C PRO A 278 10.31 -5.58 9.92
N ILE A 279 9.86 -5.12 8.77
CA ILE A 279 9.55 -3.71 8.51
C ILE A 279 8.03 -3.59 8.52
N THR A 280 7.48 -2.87 9.48
CA THR A 280 6.04 -2.85 9.76
C THR A 280 5.43 -1.48 9.52
N ILE A 281 4.28 -1.42 8.86
CA ILE A 281 3.45 -0.20 8.81
C ILE A 281 2.69 -0.09 10.14
N LYS A 282 3.07 0.87 10.97
CA LYS A 282 2.36 1.11 12.24
C LYS A 282 1.04 1.83 12.02
N SER A 283 0.99 2.72 11.05
CA SER A 283 -0.24 3.42 10.69
C SER A 283 -0.11 4.13 9.34
N VAL A 284 -1.28 4.37 8.72
CA VAL A 284 -1.42 5.31 7.61
C VAL A 284 -2.50 6.33 7.98
N THR A 285 -2.09 7.55 8.31
CA THR A 285 -2.98 8.60 8.82
C THR A 285 -3.27 9.65 7.74
N VAL A 286 -4.54 9.91 7.46
CA VAL A 286 -4.96 10.96 6.53
C VAL A 286 -4.77 12.33 7.18
N LYS A 287 -3.99 13.21 6.54
CA LYS A 287 -3.70 14.58 7.01
C LYS A 287 -4.60 15.63 6.38
N SER A 288 -4.93 15.44 5.12
CA SER A 288 -5.82 16.35 4.37
C SER A 288 -6.44 15.64 3.18
N TYR A 289 -7.58 16.19 2.71
CA TYR A 289 -8.34 15.70 1.56
C TYR A 289 -8.19 16.61 0.34
#